data_6dc89bdfd6bdd1b7686fbc5926cfb082
#
_entry.id   6dc89bdfd6bdd1b7686fbc5926cfb082
#
_cell.length_a   1.000
_cell.length_b   1.000
_cell.length_c   1.000
_cell.angle_alpha   90.00
_cell.angle_beta   90.00
_cell.angle_gamma   90.00
#
_symmetry.space_group_name_H-M   'P 1'
#
loop_
_entity.id
_entity.type
_entity.pdbx_description
1 polymer ?
#
loop_
_entity_poly.entity_id
_entity_poly.type
_entity_poly.pdbx_seq_one_letter_code
_entity_poly.pdbx_strand_id
1 'polypeptide(L)'
;MNDCTERCVIVLPSLNPNEKFDRVLDGLLEAGFQHIVIVDDGSDAAHQKHFARARTFPECVVIPHLGNKGKGRALKDGFAAALARFPEAEGVITIDGDGQHLTQDIIACGNRMLEEKTQVVLGCRNFDLPGVPARSVAGNKTTSRMFRLYGIKLSDTQTGLRAIPRQYLQRFCSVAGDRFEYETNMLLKMKQWGIGFSEQPIETVYEDENVGSHYNAVKDSWRITKIMFRALFNRS
;
A
#
# COMPACT_ATOMS: atom_id res chain seq x y z
N MET A 1 -21.49 -14.41 -5.45
CA MET A 1 -21.13 -13.06 -4.93
C MET A 1 -19.83 -12.69 -5.64
N ASN A 2 -19.85 -11.66 -6.48
CA ASN A 2 -18.62 -11.23 -7.13
C ASN A 2 -17.71 -10.67 -6.05
N ASP A 3 -16.66 -11.38 -5.76
CA ASP A 3 -15.65 -11.05 -4.76
C ASP A 3 -14.71 -9.93 -5.28
N CYS A 4 -13.98 -9.27 -4.41
CA CYS A 4 -12.97 -8.28 -4.79
C CYS A 4 -11.89 -8.85 -5.71
N THR A 5 -11.72 -10.17 -5.77
CA THR A 5 -10.76 -10.84 -6.65
C THR A 5 -11.03 -10.62 -8.14
N GLU A 6 -12.30 -10.42 -8.53
CA GLU A 6 -12.69 -10.12 -9.91
C GLU A 6 -12.86 -8.61 -10.18
N ARG A 7 -13.22 -7.85 -9.12
CA ARG A 7 -13.67 -6.45 -9.24
C ARG A 7 -12.62 -5.42 -8.87
N CYS A 8 -11.52 -5.85 -8.25
CA CYS A 8 -10.42 -4.97 -7.83
C CYS A 8 -9.12 -5.31 -8.54
N VAL A 9 -8.27 -4.31 -8.69
CA VAL A 9 -6.90 -4.46 -9.19
C VAL A 9 -5.96 -4.47 -8.00
N ILE A 10 -5.11 -5.47 -7.88
CA ILE A 10 -3.96 -5.43 -6.97
C ILE A 10 -2.91 -4.48 -7.55
N VAL A 11 -2.37 -3.58 -6.75
CA VAL A 11 -1.21 -2.74 -7.08
C VAL A 11 -0.06 -3.09 -6.14
N LEU A 12 0.98 -3.70 -6.71
CA LEU A 12 2.12 -4.26 -6.00
C LEU A 12 3.42 -3.57 -6.47
N PRO A 13 3.86 -2.48 -5.80
CA PRO A 13 5.19 -1.91 -6.04
C PRO A 13 6.28 -2.82 -5.49
N SER A 14 7.35 -3.04 -6.25
CA SER A 14 8.44 -3.90 -5.83
C SER A 14 9.79 -3.37 -6.28
N LEU A 15 10.79 -3.50 -5.40
CA LEU A 15 12.19 -3.18 -5.68
C LEU A 15 13.05 -4.31 -5.14
N ASN A 16 13.84 -4.93 -6.01
CA ASN A 16 14.73 -6.05 -5.67
C ASN A 16 13.99 -7.16 -4.90
N PRO A 17 12.92 -7.74 -5.47
CA PRO A 17 12.14 -8.77 -4.80
C PRO A 17 12.95 -10.04 -4.54
N ASN A 18 12.47 -10.84 -3.59
CA ASN A 18 13.00 -12.15 -3.28
C ASN A 18 11.85 -13.18 -3.31
N GLU A 19 12.11 -14.40 -2.82
CA GLU A 19 11.13 -15.49 -2.79
C GLU A 19 9.84 -15.17 -2.03
N LYS A 20 9.84 -14.15 -1.15
CA LYS A 20 8.61 -13.69 -0.47
C LYS A 20 7.62 -13.08 -1.48
N PHE A 21 8.13 -12.32 -2.45
CA PHE A 21 7.32 -11.78 -3.53
C PHE A 21 6.66 -12.90 -4.36
N ASP A 22 7.38 -13.97 -4.65
CA ASP A 22 6.81 -15.10 -5.39
C ASP A 22 5.68 -15.76 -4.59
N ARG A 23 5.87 -15.95 -3.27
CA ARG A 23 4.80 -16.48 -2.38
C ARG A 23 3.58 -15.57 -2.31
N VAL A 24 3.79 -14.24 -2.25
CA VAL A 24 2.68 -13.27 -2.30
C VAL A 24 1.92 -13.41 -3.62
N LEU A 25 2.65 -13.48 -4.73
CA LEU A 25 2.04 -13.63 -6.06
C LEU A 25 1.25 -14.95 -6.16
N ASP A 26 1.83 -16.06 -5.71
CA ASP A 26 1.15 -17.36 -5.70
C ASP A 26 -0.14 -17.32 -4.88
N GLY A 27 -0.10 -16.75 -3.67
CA GLY A 27 -1.29 -16.60 -2.83
C GLY A 27 -2.39 -15.75 -3.47
N LEU A 28 -2.03 -14.70 -4.23
CA LEU A 28 -3.01 -13.91 -4.97
C LEU A 28 -3.66 -14.69 -6.11
N LEU A 29 -2.85 -15.42 -6.89
CA LEU A 29 -3.32 -16.23 -8.01
C LEU A 29 -4.20 -17.40 -7.52
N GLU A 30 -3.79 -18.09 -6.47
CA GLU A 30 -4.57 -19.16 -5.82
C GLU A 30 -5.92 -18.66 -5.27
N ALA A 31 -5.95 -17.42 -4.78
CA ALA A 31 -7.19 -16.78 -4.33
C ALA A 31 -8.10 -16.30 -5.47
N GLY A 32 -7.63 -16.36 -6.72
CA GLY A 32 -8.41 -16.03 -7.90
C GLY A 32 -8.40 -14.55 -8.29
N PHE A 33 -7.41 -13.76 -7.85
CA PHE A 33 -7.26 -12.39 -8.32
C PHE A 33 -6.97 -12.35 -9.83
N GLN A 34 -7.81 -11.66 -10.58
CA GLN A 34 -7.76 -11.61 -12.05
C GLN A 34 -6.94 -10.42 -12.59
N HIS A 35 -6.67 -9.42 -11.76
CA HIS A 35 -6.03 -8.17 -12.18
C HIS A 35 -4.93 -7.76 -11.20
N ILE A 36 -3.67 -8.00 -11.57
CA ILE A 36 -2.51 -7.72 -10.74
C ILE A 36 -1.54 -6.80 -11.52
N VAL A 37 -1.39 -5.56 -11.07
CA VAL A 37 -0.42 -4.60 -11.58
C VAL A 37 0.79 -4.59 -10.67
N ILE A 38 1.92 -5.06 -11.20
CA ILE A 38 3.21 -5.10 -10.52
C ILE A 38 4.05 -3.96 -11.08
N VAL A 39 4.60 -3.10 -10.22
CA VAL A 39 5.51 -2.04 -10.65
C VAL A 39 6.92 -2.37 -10.17
N ASP A 40 7.79 -2.73 -11.12
CA ASP A 40 9.23 -2.90 -10.88
C ASP A 40 9.89 -1.53 -10.78
N ASP A 41 10.19 -1.07 -9.57
CA ASP A 41 10.76 0.25 -9.30
C ASP A 41 12.28 0.31 -9.59
N GLY A 42 12.71 -0.31 -10.69
CA GLY A 42 14.09 -0.26 -11.14
C GLY A 42 14.99 -1.26 -10.43
N SER A 43 14.52 -2.48 -10.28
CA SER A 43 15.30 -3.59 -9.73
C SER A 43 16.49 -3.95 -10.59
N ASP A 44 17.55 -4.40 -9.94
CA ASP A 44 18.75 -4.87 -10.63
C ASP A 44 18.56 -6.21 -11.38
N ALA A 45 19.55 -6.60 -12.18
CA ALA A 45 19.48 -7.79 -13.01
C ALA A 45 19.31 -9.10 -12.23
N ALA A 46 19.84 -9.18 -11.01
CA ALA A 46 19.77 -10.38 -10.18
C ALA A 46 18.34 -10.73 -9.75
N HIS A 47 17.47 -9.71 -9.66
CA HIS A 47 16.09 -9.84 -9.19
C HIS A 47 15.07 -9.93 -10.35
N GLN A 48 15.49 -9.77 -11.60
CA GLN A 48 14.59 -9.77 -12.76
C GLN A 48 13.89 -11.13 -13.01
N LYS A 49 14.42 -12.22 -12.46
CA LYS A 49 13.80 -13.56 -12.53
C LYS A 49 12.38 -13.58 -11.95
N HIS A 50 12.12 -12.85 -10.88
CA HIS A 50 10.80 -12.77 -10.23
C HIS A 50 9.77 -12.05 -11.12
N PHE A 51 10.18 -10.95 -11.76
CA PHE A 51 9.32 -10.25 -12.73
C PHE A 51 9.12 -11.03 -14.01
N ALA A 52 10.16 -11.77 -14.48
CA ALA A 52 10.03 -12.67 -15.62
C ALA A 52 8.99 -13.75 -15.34
N ARG A 53 9.01 -14.35 -14.15
CA ARG A 53 7.99 -15.29 -13.69
C ARG A 53 6.61 -14.63 -13.67
N ALA A 54 6.46 -13.44 -13.06
CA ALA A 54 5.19 -12.74 -13.02
C ALA A 54 4.58 -12.51 -14.42
N ARG A 55 5.41 -12.19 -15.42
CA ARG A 55 4.96 -12.01 -16.81
C ARG A 55 4.42 -13.27 -17.48
N THR A 56 4.62 -14.46 -16.91
CA THR A 56 4.05 -15.70 -17.46
C THR A 56 2.58 -15.89 -17.11
N PHE A 57 2.05 -15.13 -16.15
CA PHE A 57 0.64 -15.20 -15.73
C PHE A 57 -0.18 -14.14 -16.46
N PRO A 58 -1.30 -14.52 -17.12
CA PRO A 58 -2.16 -13.58 -17.84
C PRO A 58 -2.82 -12.53 -16.92
N GLU A 59 -3.00 -12.82 -15.64
CA GLU A 59 -3.54 -11.92 -14.63
C GLU A 59 -2.59 -10.76 -14.32
N CYS A 60 -1.29 -10.88 -14.66
CA CYS A 60 -0.24 -9.97 -14.25
C CYS A 60 0.15 -8.98 -15.35
N VAL A 61 0.22 -7.72 -14.98
CA VAL A 61 0.81 -6.64 -15.79
C VAL A 61 2.03 -6.10 -15.07
N VAL A 62 3.22 -6.27 -15.64
CA VAL A 62 4.47 -5.78 -15.05
C VAL A 62 4.91 -4.50 -15.75
N ILE A 63 5.06 -3.41 -14.99
CA ILE A 63 5.49 -2.09 -15.44
C ILE A 63 6.91 -1.83 -14.93
N PRO A 64 7.93 -1.79 -15.82
CA PRO A 64 9.29 -1.51 -15.40
C PRO A 64 9.57 -0.01 -15.32
N HIS A 65 10.29 0.42 -14.29
CA HIS A 65 10.98 1.69 -14.26
C HIS A 65 12.45 1.53 -14.71
N LEU A 66 12.98 2.54 -15.36
CA LEU A 66 14.40 2.55 -15.79
C LEU A 66 15.37 2.68 -14.60
N GLY A 67 14.88 2.96 -13.39
CA GLY A 67 15.65 3.07 -12.16
C GLY A 67 14.72 3.42 -11.00
N ASN A 68 15.20 3.33 -9.77
CA ASN A 68 14.43 3.56 -8.55
C ASN A 68 13.87 4.99 -8.49
N LYS A 69 12.56 5.11 -8.64
CA LYS A 69 11.79 6.37 -8.51
C LYS A 69 11.13 6.51 -7.14
N GLY A 70 11.00 5.41 -6.41
CA GLY A 70 10.43 5.33 -5.08
C GLY A 70 9.00 4.77 -5.02
N LYS A 71 8.65 4.19 -3.86
CA LYS A 71 7.37 3.51 -3.63
C LYS A 71 6.15 4.37 -4.02
N GLY A 72 6.16 5.66 -3.65
CA GLY A 72 5.06 6.57 -3.98
C GLY A 72 4.89 6.77 -5.48
N ARG A 73 5.98 6.83 -6.25
CA ARG A 73 5.91 6.90 -7.71
C ARG A 73 5.38 5.59 -8.29
N ALA A 74 5.87 4.47 -7.80
CA ALA A 74 5.40 3.16 -8.25
C ALA A 74 3.89 2.97 -7.98
N LEU A 75 3.39 3.40 -6.82
CA LEU A 75 1.95 3.38 -6.53
C LEU A 75 1.16 4.25 -7.51
N LYS A 76 1.61 5.48 -7.79
CA LYS A 76 0.94 6.38 -8.76
C LYS A 76 0.90 5.79 -10.16
N ASP A 77 2.00 5.21 -10.62
CA ASP A 77 2.08 4.58 -11.94
C ASP A 77 1.20 3.30 -11.98
N GLY A 78 1.12 2.55 -10.87
CA GLY A 78 0.18 1.44 -10.71
C GLY A 78 -1.28 1.89 -10.75
N PHE A 79 -1.65 2.99 -10.09
CA PHE A 79 -3.02 3.55 -10.17
C PHE A 79 -3.37 4.02 -11.58
N ALA A 80 -2.45 4.69 -12.26
CA ALA A 80 -2.65 5.11 -13.63
C ALA A 80 -2.85 3.92 -14.57
N ALA A 81 -2.08 2.85 -14.37
CA ALA A 81 -2.24 1.61 -15.14
C ALA A 81 -3.57 0.91 -14.85
N ALA A 82 -3.99 0.84 -13.58
CA ALA A 82 -5.28 0.27 -13.20
C ALA A 82 -6.44 1.04 -13.85
N LEU A 83 -6.40 2.38 -13.85
CA LEU A 83 -7.39 3.23 -14.50
C LEU A 83 -7.48 3.00 -16.02
N ALA A 84 -6.33 2.84 -16.67
CA ALA A 84 -6.24 2.74 -18.12
C ALA A 84 -6.55 1.33 -18.65
N ARG A 85 -6.12 0.27 -17.94
CA ARG A 85 -6.21 -1.11 -18.42
C ARG A 85 -7.44 -1.85 -17.94
N PHE A 86 -7.99 -1.47 -16.80
CA PHE A 86 -9.11 -2.14 -16.15
C PHE A 86 -10.24 -1.13 -15.89
N PRO A 87 -10.92 -0.64 -16.94
CA PRO A 87 -11.96 0.39 -16.81
C PRO A 87 -13.15 -0.05 -15.95
N GLU A 88 -13.45 -1.34 -15.92
CA GLU A 88 -14.55 -1.92 -15.14
C GLU A 88 -14.20 -2.19 -13.67
N ALA A 89 -12.92 -2.10 -13.29
CA ALA A 89 -12.52 -2.32 -11.90
C ALA A 89 -13.10 -1.23 -10.98
N GLU A 90 -13.65 -1.64 -9.84
CA GLU A 90 -14.31 -0.75 -8.89
C GLU A 90 -13.34 -0.09 -7.90
N GLY A 91 -12.12 -0.60 -7.84
CA GLY A 91 -11.07 -0.03 -7.02
C GLY A 91 -9.74 -0.75 -7.17
N VAL A 92 -8.78 -0.32 -6.38
CA VAL A 92 -7.47 -0.98 -6.26
C VAL A 92 -7.21 -1.39 -4.82
N ILE A 93 -6.41 -2.43 -4.65
CA ILE A 93 -5.87 -2.83 -3.35
C ILE A 93 -4.35 -2.73 -3.45
N THR A 94 -3.74 -1.83 -2.67
CA THR A 94 -2.28 -1.73 -2.57
C THR A 94 -1.77 -2.74 -1.55
N ILE A 95 -0.67 -3.41 -1.87
CA ILE A 95 0.01 -4.34 -0.98
C ILE A 95 1.52 -4.21 -1.11
N ASP A 96 2.25 -4.71 -0.11
CA ASP A 96 3.70 -4.84 -0.15
C ASP A 96 4.12 -6.26 -0.56
N GLY A 97 5.24 -6.39 -1.26
CA GLY A 97 5.77 -7.68 -1.73
C GLY A 97 6.63 -8.43 -0.72
N ASP A 98 6.60 -8.03 0.57
CA ASP A 98 7.43 -8.60 1.62
C ASP A 98 6.78 -9.77 2.39
N GLY A 99 5.53 -10.11 2.03
CA GLY A 99 4.79 -11.21 2.64
C GLY A 99 4.14 -10.90 3.98
N GLN A 100 4.13 -9.64 4.41
CA GLN A 100 3.53 -9.25 5.71
C GLN A 100 1.99 -9.19 5.68
N HIS A 101 1.39 -9.12 4.50
CA HIS A 101 -0.07 -9.10 4.32
C HIS A 101 -0.58 -10.47 3.93
N LEU A 102 -1.43 -11.06 4.76
CA LEU A 102 -2.09 -12.33 4.43
C LEU A 102 -3.13 -12.13 3.33
N THR A 103 -3.27 -13.10 2.45
CA THR A 103 -4.24 -13.04 1.35
C THR A 103 -5.68 -12.87 1.85
N GLN A 104 -6.04 -13.49 2.96
CA GLN A 104 -7.35 -13.32 3.60
C GLN A 104 -7.62 -11.86 4.04
N ASP A 105 -6.59 -11.14 4.50
CA ASP A 105 -6.71 -9.74 4.91
C ASP A 105 -6.83 -8.81 3.70
N ILE A 106 -6.14 -9.13 2.62
CA ILE A 106 -6.25 -8.43 1.34
C ILE A 106 -7.69 -8.53 0.82
N ILE A 107 -8.26 -9.73 0.83
CA ILE A 107 -9.66 -9.99 0.44
C ILE A 107 -10.63 -9.25 1.37
N ALA A 108 -10.42 -9.31 2.69
CA ALA A 108 -11.27 -8.64 3.66
C ALA A 108 -11.31 -7.11 3.44
N CYS A 109 -10.15 -6.48 3.19
CA CYS A 109 -10.07 -5.06 2.87
C CYS A 109 -10.80 -4.73 1.56
N GLY A 110 -10.60 -5.55 0.51
CA GLY A 110 -11.23 -5.36 -0.79
C GLY A 110 -12.75 -5.47 -0.73
N ASN A 111 -13.27 -6.52 -0.10
CA ASN A 111 -14.71 -6.74 0.02
C ASN A 111 -15.37 -5.63 0.83
N ARG A 112 -14.75 -5.22 1.93
CA ARG A 112 -15.25 -4.10 2.74
C ARG A 112 -15.30 -2.80 1.94
N MET A 113 -14.29 -2.51 1.13
CA MET A 113 -14.31 -1.34 0.24
C MET A 113 -15.47 -1.40 -0.76
N LEU A 114 -15.75 -2.59 -1.33
CA LEU A 114 -16.86 -2.77 -2.26
C LEU A 114 -18.23 -2.59 -1.58
N GLU A 115 -18.36 -2.97 -0.32
CA GLU A 115 -19.57 -2.73 0.49
C GLU A 115 -19.74 -1.25 0.84
N GLU A 116 -18.69 -0.60 1.32
CA GLU A 116 -18.73 0.81 1.76
C GLU A 116 -18.71 1.81 0.60
N LYS A 117 -18.21 1.43 -0.59
CA LYS A 117 -18.19 2.16 -1.87
C LYS A 117 -17.52 3.53 -1.89
N THR A 118 -17.58 4.29 -0.82
CA THR A 118 -17.10 5.68 -0.75
C THR A 118 -15.97 5.91 0.25
N GLN A 119 -15.57 4.87 0.97
CA GLN A 119 -14.48 4.96 1.93
C GLN A 119 -13.24 4.22 1.46
N VAL A 120 -12.08 4.76 1.80
CA VAL A 120 -10.81 4.03 1.69
C VAL A 120 -10.72 3.08 2.88
N VAL A 121 -10.51 1.79 2.63
CA VAL A 121 -10.31 0.81 3.69
C VAL A 121 -8.82 0.65 3.95
N LEU A 122 -8.40 0.79 5.20
CA LEU A 122 -7.02 0.68 5.65
C LEU A 122 -6.88 -0.59 6.48
N GLY A 123 -6.00 -1.50 6.06
CA GLY A 123 -5.67 -2.70 6.84
C GLY A 123 -4.81 -2.29 8.03
N CYS A 124 -5.33 -2.41 9.24
CA CYS A 124 -4.69 -1.92 10.46
C CYS A 124 -4.23 -3.04 11.35
N ARG A 125 -2.92 -3.05 11.64
CA ARG A 125 -2.28 -4.01 12.54
C ARG A 125 -2.65 -3.70 13.99
N ASN A 126 -2.76 -4.74 14.81
CA ASN A 126 -2.90 -4.58 16.24
C ASN A 126 -1.53 -4.55 16.93
N PHE A 127 -1.09 -3.37 17.36
CA PHE A 127 0.20 -3.16 18.03
C PHE A 127 0.19 -3.51 19.53
N ASP A 128 -0.95 -3.88 20.09
CA ASP A 128 -1.06 -4.27 21.50
C ASP A 128 -0.91 -5.78 21.71
N LEU A 129 -0.73 -6.54 20.62
CA LEU A 129 -0.50 -7.99 20.69
C LEU A 129 0.92 -8.34 21.19
N PRO A 130 1.08 -9.47 21.92
CA PRO A 130 2.39 -9.99 22.29
C PRO A 130 3.25 -10.29 21.05
N GLY A 131 4.56 -10.02 21.13
CA GLY A 131 5.50 -10.31 20.03
C GLY A 131 5.67 -9.21 19.00
N VAL A 132 4.89 -8.14 19.08
CA VAL A 132 5.11 -6.96 18.20
C VAL A 132 6.42 -6.28 18.59
N PRO A 133 7.35 -6.02 17.63
CA PRO A 133 8.62 -5.37 17.92
C PRO A 133 8.41 -3.98 18.56
N ALA A 134 9.08 -3.71 19.68
CA ALA A 134 8.93 -2.44 20.44
C ALA A 134 9.19 -1.20 19.58
N ARG A 135 10.09 -1.30 18.59
CA ARG A 135 10.39 -0.25 17.62
C ARG A 135 9.19 0.09 16.74
N SER A 136 8.45 -0.91 16.28
CA SER A 136 7.23 -0.73 15.47
C SER A 136 6.14 -0.07 16.31
N VAL A 137 5.96 -0.51 17.56
CA VAL A 137 5.01 0.10 18.51
C VAL A 137 5.34 1.58 18.75
N ALA A 138 6.60 1.90 19.06
CA ALA A 138 7.03 3.29 19.33
C ALA A 138 6.88 4.18 18.10
N GLY A 139 7.26 3.69 16.92
CA GLY A 139 7.11 4.42 15.66
C GLY A 139 5.65 4.73 15.35
N ASN A 140 4.77 3.72 15.42
CA ASN A 140 3.34 3.92 15.18
C ASN A 140 2.70 4.85 16.21
N LYS A 141 2.98 4.70 17.51
CA LYS A 141 2.46 5.59 18.56
C LYS A 141 2.82 7.06 18.32
N THR A 142 4.05 7.32 17.87
CA THR A 142 4.52 8.69 17.59
C THR A 142 3.76 9.28 16.40
N THR A 143 3.69 8.56 15.28
CA THR A 143 2.99 9.03 14.07
C THR A 143 1.50 9.16 14.30
N SER A 144 0.85 8.21 14.98
CA SER A 144 -0.58 8.27 15.30
C SER A 144 -0.95 9.47 16.18
N ARG A 145 -0.08 9.86 17.13
CA ARG A 145 -0.28 11.09 17.92
C ARG A 145 -0.24 12.34 17.04
N MET A 146 0.70 12.41 16.10
CA MET A 146 0.80 13.54 15.17
C MET A 146 -0.42 13.62 14.24
N PHE A 147 -0.87 12.50 13.68
CA PHE A 147 -2.09 12.45 12.87
C PHE A 147 -3.33 12.85 13.66
N ARG A 148 -3.41 12.46 14.94
CA ARG A 148 -4.52 12.87 15.83
C ARG A 148 -4.56 14.36 16.05
N LEU A 149 -3.41 15.05 16.19
CA LEU A 149 -3.33 16.51 16.24
C LEU A 149 -3.81 17.17 14.94
N TYR A 150 -3.62 16.50 13.81
CA TYR A 150 -4.15 16.94 12.52
C TYR A 150 -5.66 16.63 12.35
N GLY A 151 -6.25 15.88 13.27
CA GLY A 151 -7.67 15.49 13.25
C GLY A 151 -7.94 14.19 12.46
N ILE A 152 -6.91 13.36 12.26
CA ILE A 152 -7.03 12.03 11.70
C ILE A 152 -6.84 11.03 12.85
N LYS A 153 -7.87 10.25 13.15
CA LYS A 153 -7.83 9.20 14.17
C LYS A 153 -7.64 7.86 13.46
N LEU A 154 -6.42 7.36 13.44
CA LEU A 154 -6.03 6.12 12.79
C LEU A 154 -5.15 5.31 13.72
N SER A 155 -5.39 4.00 13.82
CA SER A 155 -4.66 3.09 14.70
C SER A 155 -3.30 2.69 14.10
N ASP A 156 -3.23 2.50 12.77
CA ASP A 156 -2.00 2.19 12.03
C ASP A 156 -1.80 3.18 10.87
N THR A 157 -0.89 4.12 11.06
CA THR A 157 -0.59 5.17 10.07
C THR A 157 0.44 4.74 9.01
N GLN A 158 1.03 3.56 9.17
CA GLN A 158 2.13 3.08 8.34
C GLN A 158 1.77 1.84 7.50
N THR A 159 0.48 1.48 7.47
CA THR A 159 0.04 0.33 6.68
C THR A 159 0.18 0.59 5.18
N GLY A 160 0.72 -0.40 4.46
CA GLY A 160 0.75 -0.45 2.99
C GLY A 160 -0.51 -1.07 2.38
N LEU A 161 -1.28 -1.84 3.18
CA LEU A 161 -2.52 -2.47 2.74
C LEU A 161 -3.67 -1.45 2.75
N ARG A 162 -4.11 -1.05 1.57
CA ARG A 162 -5.19 -0.06 1.39
C ARG A 162 -6.09 -0.48 0.24
N ALA A 163 -7.37 -0.59 0.48
CA ALA A 163 -8.36 -0.75 -0.59
C ALA A 163 -9.00 0.62 -0.90
N ILE A 164 -8.87 1.06 -2.15
CA ILE A 164 -9.15 2.43 -2.59
C ILE A 164 -10.20 2.40 -3.70
N PRO A 165 -11.39 3.01 -3.50
CA PRO A 165 -12.39 3.13 -4.55
C PRO A 165 -11.87 3.84 -5.79
N ARG A 166 -12.24 3.34 -6.98
CA ARG A 166 -11.81 3.87 -8.28
C ARG A 166 -11.94 5.38 -8.42
N GLN A 167 -13.01 5.95 -7.91
CA GLN A 167 -13.31 7.38 -8.00
C GLN A 167 -12.23 8.30 -7.42
N TYR A 168 -11.36 7.78 -6.55
CA TYR A 168 -10.29 8.57 -5.92
C TYR A 168 -8.92 8.40 -6.58
N LEU A 169 -8.73 7.37 -7.42
CA LEU A 169 -7.42 7.03 -7.97
C LEU A 169 -6.77 8.17 -8.73
N GLN A 170 -7.55 8.87 -9.60
CA GLN A 170 -7.03 10.01 -10.35
C GLN A 170 -6.51 11.14 -9.44
N ARG A 171 -7.22 11.41 -8.34
CA ARG A 171 -6.78 12.38 -7.33
C ARG A 171 -5.50 11.92 -6.63
N PHE A 172 -5.41 10.64 -6.29
CA PHE A 172 -4.21 10.10 -5.65
C PHE A 172 -2.99 10.09 -6.56
N CYS A 173 -3.13 9.95 -7.88
CA CYS A 173 -2.02 10.14 -8.82
C CYS A 173 -1.40 11.54 -8.74
N SER A 174 -2.16 12.57 -8.31
CA SER A 174 -1.68 13.96 -8.20
C SER A 174 -1.07 14.30 -6.82
N VAL A 175 -1.12 13.39 -5.86
CA VAL A 175 -0.57 13.62 -4.51
C VAL A 175 0.95 13.72 -4.57
N ALA A 176 1.51 14.73 -3.91
CA ALA A 176 2.96 14.96 -3.86
C ALA A 176 3.69 13.84 -3.10
N GLY A 177 4.96 13.65 -3.45
CA GLY A 177 5.85 12.65 -2.87
C GLY A 177 5.98 11.43 -3.78
N ASP A 178 7.22 10.94 -3.91
CA ASP A 178 7.54 9.78 -4.77
C ASP A 178 8.09 8.61 -3.97
N ARG A 179 8.38 8.79 -2.66
CA ARG A 179 8.91 7.76 -1.78
C ARG A 179 7.89 7.41 -0.67
N PHE A 180 8.34 7.00 0.50
CA PHE A 180 7.48 6.60 1.63
C PHE A 180 6.60 7.74 2.16
N GLU A 181 6.99 8.99 1.99
CA GLU A 181 6.18 10.15 2.36
C GLU A 181 4.86 10.25 1.58
N TYR A 182 4.76 9.62 0.43
CA TYR A 182 3.55 9.62 -0.38
C TYR A 182 2.34 9.07 0.39
N GLU A 183 2.51 7.96 1.08
CA GLU A 183 1.43 7.32 1.85
C GLU A 183 0.93 8.19 3.01
N THR A 184 1.84 8.96 3.62
CA THR A 184 1.50 10.01 4.60
C THR A 184 0.72 11.14 3.95
N ASN A 185 1.19 11.64 2.79
CA ASN A 185 0.53 12.70 2.06
C ASN A 185 -0.87 12.29 1.58
N MET A 186 -1.08 11.02 1.21
CA MET A 186 -2.41 10.50 0.89
C MET A 186 -3.37 10.70 2.06
N LEU A 187 -3.01 10.29 3.29
CA LEU A 187 -3.86 10.44 4.48
C LEU A 187 -4.19 11.92 4.77
N LEU A 188 -3.20 12.82 4.62
CA LEU A 188 -3.43 14.25 4.79
C LEU A 188 -4.37 14.81 3.72
N LYS A 189 -4.21 14.38 2.47
CA LYS A 189 -5.08 14.77 1.35
C LYS A 189 -6.49 14.22 1.49
N MET A 190 -6.64 12.99 1.94
CA MET A 190 -7.97 12.43 2.25
C MET A 190 -8.72 13.35 3.23
N LYS A 191 -8.08 13.78 4.32
CA LYS A 191 -8.68 14.72 5.26
C LYS A 191 -9.08 16.04 4.60
N GLN A 192 -8.18 16.62 3.76
CA GLN A 192 -8.45 17.88 3.05
C GLN A 192 -9.59 17.76 2.04
N TRP A 193 -9.72 16.61 1.40
CA TRP A 193 -10.72 16.35 0.36
C TRP A 193 -12.04 15.80 0.91
N GLY A 194 -12.14 15.59 2.23
CA GLY A 194 -13.33 14.99 2.85
C GLY A 194 -13.54 13.52 2.49
N ILE A 195 -12.48 12.82 2.07
CA ILE A 195 -12.53 11.38 1.79
C ILE A 195 -12.51 10.63 3.12
N GLY A 196 -13.57 9.87 3.40
CA GLY A 196 -13.66 9.01 4.57
C GLY A 196 -12.77 7.78 4.46
N PHE A 197 -12.45 7.19 5.61
CA PHE A 197 -11.80 5.89 5.68
C PHE A 197 -12.40 5.03 6.80
N SER A 198 -12.26 3.73 6.64
CA SER A 198 -12.53 2.74 7.69
C SER A 198 -11.29 1.89 7.93
N GLU A 199 -11.20 1.30 9.13
CA GLU A 199 -10.11 0.44 9.52
C GLU A 199 -10.56 -1.03 9.49
N GLN A 200 -9.83 -1.86 8.75
CA GLN A 200 -9.99 -3.32 8.77
C GLN A 200 -8.88 -3.91 9.62
N PRO A 201 -9.19 -4.55 10.75
CA PRO A 201 -8.18 -5.29 11.52
C PRO A 201 -7.55 -6.38 10.64
N ILE A 202 -6.22 -6.46 10.66
CA ILE A 202 -5.45 -7.46 9.92
C ILE A 202 -4.47 -8.18 10.84
N GLU A 203 -4.14 -9.40 10.48
CA GLU A 203 -3.02 -10.11 11.07
C GLU A 203 -1.70 -9.64 10.43
N THR A 204 -0.63 -9.65 11.18
CA THR A 204 0.70 -9.31 10.66
C THR A 204 1.65 -10.46 10.91
N VAL A 205 2.24 -10.96 9.84
CA VAL A 205 3.31 -11.94 9.94
C VAL A 205 4.61 -11.18 10.18
N TYR A 206 5.17 -11.33 11.36
CA TYR A 206 6.50 -10.85 11.68
C TYR A 206 7.50 -11.99 11.41
N GLU A 207 8.03 -12.06 10.19
CA GLU A 207 9.15 -12.95 9.87
C GLU A 207 10.47 -12.18 10.00
N ASP A 208 11.45 -12.80 10.68
CA ASP A 208 12.87 -12.41 10.75
C ASP A 208 13.15 -10.90 10.74
N GLU A 209 12.98 -10.23 11.88
CA GLU A 209 13.45 -8.85 12.19
C GLU A 209 13.38 -7.81 11.05
N ASN A 210 12.45 -7.96 10.05
CA ASN A 210 12.29 -7.06 8.89
C ASN A 210 13.57 -6.91 8.03
N VAL A 211 14.37 -7.95 7.89
CA VAL A 211 15.49 -8.00 6.95
C VAL A 211 14.94 -7.99 5.53
N GLY A 212 15.00 -6.84 4.86
CA GLY A 212 14.48 -6.65 3.49
C GLY A 212 13.62 -5.40 3.31
N SER A 213 13.24 -4.71 4.38
CA SER A 213 12.55 -3.42 4.24
C SER A 213 13.53 -2.33 3.80
N HIS A 214 13.27 -1.74 2.63
CA HIS A 214 14.00 -0.55 2.14
C HIS A 214 13.68 0.74 2.92
N TYR A 215 12.86 0.65 3.98
CA TYR A 215 12.50 1.76 4.85
C TYR A 215 13.69 2.15 5.74
N ASN A 216 14.22 3.36 5.51
CA ASN A 216 15.22 3.94 6.39
C ASN A 216 14.53 4.68 7.54
N ALA A 217 14.42 4.00 8.70
CA ALA A 217 13.67 4.49 9.84
C ALA A 217 14.01 5.92 10.28
N VAL A 218 15.25 6.37 10.14
CA VAL A 218 15.69 7.72 10.55
C VAL A 218 15.32 8.74 9.47
N LYS A 219 15.71 8.49 8.21
CA LYS A 219 15.47 9.44 7.10
C LYS A 219 14.00 9.58 6.77
N ASP A 220 13.27 8.46 6.74
CA ASP A 220 11.87 8.47 6.33
C ASP A 220 10.97 8.98 7.46
N SER A 221 11.25 8.62 8.73
CA SER A 221 10.56 9.24 9.88
C SER A 221 10.79 10.75 9.96
N TRP A 222 12.00 11.22 9.65
CA TRP A 222 12.29 12.67 9.63
C TRP A 222 11.52 13.38 8.51
N ARG A 223 11.43 12.77 7.33
CA ARG A 223 10.60 13.31 6.22
C ARG A 223 9.12 13.37 6.60
N ILE A 224 8.59 12.31 7.18
CA ILE A 224 7.20 12.23 7.65
C ILE A 224 6.94 13.32 8.69
N THR A 225 7.84 13.46 9.68
CA THR A 225 7.74 14.48 10.73
C THR A 225 7.73 15.89 10.13
N LYS A 226 8.62 16.18 9.17
CA LYS A 226 8.67 17.49 8.49
C LYS A 226 7.39 17.81 7.72
N ILE A 227 6.81 16.81 7.05
CA ILE A 227 5.55 16.97 6.33
C ILE A 227 4.40 17.25 7.30
N MET A 228 4.32 16.50 8.39
CA MET A 228 3.30 16.69 9.41
C MET A 228 3.40 18.06 10.07
N PHE A 229 4.62 18.53 10.40
CA PHE A 229 4.83 19.90 10.90
C PHE A 229 4.36 20.94 9.89
N ARG A 230 4.74 20.84 8.62
CA ARG A 230 4.25 21.75 7.58
C ARG A 230 2.73 21.75 7.46
N ALA A 231 2.11 20.57 7.51
CA ALA A 231 0.66 20.45 7.44
C ALA A 231 -0.05 21.10 8.63
N LEU A 232 0.54 21.08 9.85
CA LEU A 232 -0.01 21.73 11.03
C LEU A 232 0.07 23.26 10.96
N PHE A 233 1.13 23.82 10.35
CA PHE A 233 1.34 25.27 10.28
C PHE A 233 0.75 25.92 9.03
N ASN A 234 0.53 25.18 7.94
CA ASN A 234 -0.10 25.69 6.70
C ASN A 234 -1.62 25.44 6.69
N ARG A 235 -2.27 25.57 7.81
CA ARG A 235 -3.74 25.51 7.97
C ARG A 235 -4.44 26.84 7.60
N SER A 236 -3.93 27.55 6.61
CA SER A 236 -4.62 28.72 6.04
C SER A 236 -5.19 28.41 4.67
#